data_d214b21d6b05af0b59f09ccea103b8fc
#
_entry.id   d214b21d6b05af0b59f09ccea103b8fc
#
_cell.length_a   1.000
_cell.length_b   1.000
_cell.length_c   1.000
_cell.angle_alpha   90.00
_cell.angle_beta   90.00
_cell.angle_gamma   90.00
#
_symmetry.space_group_name_H-M   'P 1'
#
loop_
_entity.id
_entity.type
_entity.pdbx_description
1 polymer ?
#
loop_
_entity_poly.entity_id
_entity_poly.type
_entity_poly.pdbx_seq_one_letter_code
_entity_poly.pdbx_strand_id
1 'polypeptide(L)'
;MHALIVDRRHDITGYEIPDGVTLTYLDTLELNDVEREIILKYQDNPDGLRWSLKSVWLRSLLTSGGYQQVIFVDPDMFFFNDPQFLFDELNEGSILLSPHWRSSDPKKDAFNFELNFRDGIYNGGFLGASLGGIPALEWLARACLHKCEIDHERGLFYDQKYFDLLPSRFKDIRILRHKGCNVANWNQVDCIRVLVDDQVLINGTDPVVFIHFTKSTILGIRNGTDSLLIAYLNEYESSLSRINPSYVGQVPDNDQKTGHLKKNIFRRVLLNLISSDK
;
A
#
# COMPACT_ATOMS: atom_id res chain seq x y z
N MET A 1 0.50 -10.52 -11.78
CA MET A 1 0.96 -9.75 -10.59
C MET A 1 2.43 -10.03 -10.34
N HIS A 2 3.21 -9.04 -9.85
CA HIS A 2 4.63 -9.21 -9.51
C HIS A 2 4.85 -8.94 -8.04
N ALA A 3 5.62 -9.80 -7.37
CA ALA A 3 6.02 -9.63 -5.98
C ALA A 3 7.55 -9.60 -5.86
N LEU A 4 8.07 -8.55 -5.23
CA LEU A 4 9.49 -8.45 -4.89
C LEU A 4 9.73 -9.10 -3.52
N ILE A 5 10.56 -10.12 -3.49
CA ILE A 5 11.00 -10.79 -2.28
C ILE A 5 12.29 -10.13 -1.79
N VAL A 6 12.19 -9.42 -0.68
CA VAL A 6 13.28 -8.68 -0.04
C VAL A 6 14.02 -9.54 0.99
N ASP A 7 13.31 -10.52 1.55
CA ASP A 7 13.84 -11.48 2.52
C ASP A 7 14.67 -12.60 1.83
N ARG A 8 15.34 -13.40 2.63
CA ARG A 8 16.21 -14.50 2.10
C ARG A 8 15.38 -15.57 1.39
N ARG A 9 15.91 -16.12 0.29
CA ARG A 9 15.24 -17.12 -0.58
C ARG A 9 14.67 -18.35 0.17
N HIS A 10 15.35 -18.83 1.23
CA HIS A 10 14.89 -20.02 1.96
C HIS A 10 13.64 -19.78 2.80
N ASP A 11 13.24 -18.54 3.00
CA ASP A 11 12.08 -18.22 3.81
C ASP A 11 10.75 -18.51 3.09
N ILE A 12 10.80 -18.77 1.77
CA ILE A 12 9.62 -19.08 0.95
C ILE A 12 9.70 -20.48 0.30
N THR A 13 10.71 -21.29 0.63
CA THR A 13 10.78 -22.67 0.14
C THR A 13 9.62 -23.50 0.70
N GLY A 14 8.88 -24.17 -0.19
CA GLY A 14 7.73 -24.99 0.19
C GLY A 14 6.36 -24.35 -0.01
N TYR A 15 6.30 -23.10 -0.49
CA TYR A 15 5.04 -22.47 -0.88
C TYR A 15 4.82 -22.61 -2.39
N GLU A 16 3.59 -22.96 -2.78
CA GLU A 16 3.16 -22.91 -4.18
C GLU A 16 2.87 -21.46 -4.58
N ILE A 17 3.38 -21.05 -5.74
CA ILE A 17 3.14 -19.70 -6.26
C ILE A 17 1.86 -19.78 -7.09
N PRO A 18 0.82 -18.98 -6.77
CA PRO A 18 -0.43 -18.98 -7.53
C PRO A 18 -0.20 -18.57 -9.00
N ASP A 19 -1.03 -19.10 -9.90
CA ASP A 19 -1.02 -18.71 -11.30
C ASP A 19 -1.17 -17.19 -11.46
N GLY A 20 -0.40 -16.63 -12.40
CA GLY A 20 -0.39 -15.19 -12.66
C GLY A 20 0.44 -14.37 -11.66
N VAL A 21 1.13 -15.01 -10.70
CA VAL A 21 2.07 -14.35 -9.79
C VAL A 21 3.50 -14.66 -10.21
N THR A 22 4.30 -13.63 -10.41
CA THR A 22 5.75 -13.73 -10.66
C THR A 22 6.50 -13.25 -9.44
N LEU A 23 7.39 -14.08 -8.90
CA LEU A 23 8.30 -13.70 -7.82
C LEU A 23 9.61 -13.22 -8.39
N THR A 24 10.09 -12.10 -7.88
CA THR A 24 11.43 -11.58 -8.18
C THR A 24 12.18 -11.41 -6.86
N TYR A 25 13.42 -11.81 -6.83
CA TYR A 25 14.26 -11.69 -5.64
C TYR A 25 15.13 -10.45 -5.75
N LEU A 26 15.35 -9.76 -4.63
CA LEU A 26 16.09 -8.51 -4.58
C LEU A 26 17.51 -8.65 -5.18
N ASP A 27 18.16 -9.77 -4.95
CA ASP A 27 19.52 -10.08 -5.46
C ASP A 27 19.59 -10.34 -6.97
N THR A 28 18.43 -10.43 -7.64
CA THR A 28 18.35 -10.61 -9.11
C THR A 28 18.05 -9.32 -9.87
N LEU A 29 17.84 -8.20 -9.16
CA LEU A 29 17.53 -6.93 -9.81
C LEU A 29 18.78 -6.28 -10.44
N GLU A 30 18.60 -5.70 -11.61
CA GLU A 30 19.58 -4.79 -12.21
C GLU A 30 19.52 -3.43 -11.51
N LEU A 31 20.45 -3.20 -10.58
CA LEU A 31 20.48 -2.04 -9.71
C LEU A 31 21.50 -1.01 -10.21
N ASN A 32 21.12 0.27 -10.19
CA ASN A 32 22.07 1.38 -10.33
C ASN A 32 22.78 1.68 -8.99
N ASP A 33 23.71 2.64 -8.99
CA ASP A 33 24.52 2.94 -7.81
C ASP A 33 23.67 3.42 -6.62
N VAL A 34 22.69 4.30 -6.84
CA VAL A 34 21.77 4.79 -5.78
C VAL A 34 21.02 3.64 -5.13
N GLU A 35 20.56 2.70 -5.93
CA GLU A 35 19.78 1.54 -5.47
C GLU A 35 20.63 0.56 -4.68
N ARG A 36 21.89 0.34 -5.10
CA ARG A 36 22.87 -0.43 -4.32
C ARG A 36 23.18 0.23 -2.98
N GLU A 37 23.33 1.54 -2.95
CA GLU A 37 23.55 2.30 -1.71
C GLU A 37 22.34 2.23 -0.75
N ILE A 38 21.10 2.22 -1.26
CA ILE A 38 19.88 2.00 -0.47
C ILE A 38 19.96 0.65 0.26
N ILE A 39 20.29 -0.41 -0.46
CA ILE A 39 20.36 -1.76 0.10
C ILE A 39 21.43 -1.82 1.20
N LEU A 40 22.62 -1.29 0.93
CA LEU A 40 23.71 -1.25 1.90
C LEU A 40 23.33 -0.43 3.14
N LYS A 41 22.67 0.70 2.95
CA LYS A 41 22.27 1.59 4.06
C LYS A 41 21.22 0.96 4.98
N TYR A 42 20.26 0.23 4.40
CA TYR A 42 19.12 -0.29 5.16
C TYR A 42 19.16 -1.81 5.38
N GLN A 43 20.30 -2.49 5.13
CA GLN A 43 20.43 -3.94 5.28
C GLN A 43 20.02 -4.46 6.67
N ASP A 44 20.26 -3.66 7.73
CA ASP A 44 19.93 -3.99 9.12
C ASP A 44 18.62 -3.32 9.59
N ASN A 45 17.93 -2.59 8.70
CA ASN A 45 16.65 -1.95 8.94
C ASN A 45 15.61 -2.45 7.93
N PRO A 46 14.92 -3.59 8.19
CA PRO A 46 13.98 -4.20 7.26
C PRO A 46 12.82 -3.28 6.83
N ASP A 47 12.37 -2.40 7.72
CA ASP A 47 11.28 -1.49 7.41
C ASP A 47 11.77 -0.37 6.48
N GLY A 48 12.90 0.29 6.81
CA GLY A 48 13.53 1.28 5.95
C GLY A 48 13.88 0.72 4.57
N LEU A 49 14.34 -0.54 4.51
CA LEU A 49 14.64 -1.22 3.25
C LEU A 49 13.38 -1.41 2.39
N ARG A 50 12.32 -2.01 2.96
CA ARG A 50 11.09 -2.31 2.20
C ARG A 50 10.45 -1.04 1.63
N TRP A 51 10.36 0.03 2.40
CA TRP A 51 9.76 1.28 1.93
C TRP A 51 10.63 1.99 0.91
N SER A 52 11.95 1.99 1.07
CA SER A 52 12.84 2.61 0.09
C SER A 52 12.92 1.84 -1.25
N LEU A 53 12.65 0.53 -1.25
CA LEU A 53 12.67 -0.29 -2.45
C LEU A 53 11.42 -0.16 -3.34
N LYS A 54 10.36 0.45 -2.88
CA LYS A 54 9.11 0.61 -3.66
C LYS A 54 9.36 1.29 -5.01
N SER A 55 9.99 2.45 -4.99
CA SER A 55 10.32 3.19 -6.21
C SER A 55 11.34 2.46 -7.09
N VAL A 56 12.30 1.78 -6.49
CA VAL A 56 13.29 0.93 -7.17
C VAL A 56 12.61 -0.20 -7.94
N TRP A 57 11.68 -0.89 -7.27
CA TRP A 57 10.96 -2.01 -7.86
C TRP A 57 10.08 -1.56 -9.04
N LEU A 58 9.30 -0.49 -8.88
CA LEU A 58 8.48 0.03 -9.97
C LEU A 58 9.34 0.46 -11.17
N ARG A 59 10.47 1.14 -10.92
CA ARG A 59 11.42 1.50 -11.98
C ARG A 59 11.94 0.26 -12.70
N SER A 60 12.35 -0.78 -11.98
CA SER A 60 12.85 -2.01 -12.57
C SER A 60 11.83 -2.67 -13.49
N LEU A 61 10.56 -2.76 -13.09
CA LEU A 61 9.49 -3.30 -13.91
C LEU A 61 9.27 -2.48 -15.20
N LEU A 62 9.35 -1.16 -15.12
CA LEU A 62 9.20 -0.28 -16.29
C LEU A 62 10.40 -0.36 -17.23
N THR A 63 11.63 -0.47 -16.71
CA THR A 63 12.85 -0.45 -17.54
C THR A 63 13.23 -1.83 -18.08
N SER A 64 13.29 -2.84 -17.22
CA SER A 64 13.76 -4.20 -17.56
C SER A 64 12.62 -5.19 -17.72
N GLY A 65 11.48 -4.96 -17.07
CA GLY A 65 10.31 -5.84 -17.12
C GLY A 65 9.43 -5.67 -18.37
N GLY A 66 9.67 -4.62 -19.17
CA GLY A 66 8.93 -4.34 -20.41
C GLY A 66 7.50 -3.85 -20.23
N TYR A 67 7.12 -3.42 -19.01
CA TYR A 67 5.80 -2.88 -18.73
C TYR A 67 5.74 -1.38 -19.09
N GLN A 68 4.58 -0.95 -19.64
CA GLN A 68 4.33 0.48 -19.93
C GLN A 68 3.81 1.22 -18.70
N GLN A 69 3.09 0.50 -17.84
CA GLN A 69 2.46 1.01 -16.63
C GLN A 69 2.53 -0.05 -15.54
N VAL A 70 2.71 0.39 -14.32
CA VAL A 70 2.75 -0.46 -13.12
C VAL A 70 2.05 0.23 -11.97
N ILE A 71 1.40 -0.54 -11.10
CA ILE A 71 0.77 -0.04 -9.88
C ILE A 71 1.28 -0.89 -8.72
N PHE A 72 1.88 -0.22 -7.74
CA PHE A 72 2.23 -0.80 -6.45
C PHE A 72 1.03 -0.71 -5.51
N VAL A 73 0.77 -1.80 -4.79
CA VAL A 73 -0.19 -1.85 -3.69
C VAL A 73 0.42 -2.59 -2.51
N ASP A 74 0.13 -2.12 -1.29
CA ASP A 74 0.52 -2.84 -0.08
C ASP A 74 -0.25 -4.16 0.02
N PRO A 75 0.34 -5.22 0.61
CA PRO A 75 -0.25 -6.56 0.65
C PRO A 75 -1.52 -6.67 1.50
N ASP A 76 -1.86 -5.65 2.29
CA ASP A 76 -3.11 -5.54 3.05
C ASP A 76 -4.18 -4.68 2.35
N MET A 77 -4.00 -4.41 1.06
CA MET A 77 -5.06 -3.86 0.19
C MET A 77 -5.78 -4.98 -0.54
N PHE A 78 -7.12 -4.91 -0.58
CA PHE A 78 -7.95 -5.89 -1.27
C PHE A 78 -8.97 -5.21 -2.18
N PHE A 79 -9.04 -5.69 -3.43
CA PHE A 79 -9.91 -5.14 -4.47
C PHE A 79 -11.24 -5.87 -4.52
N PHE A 80 -12.33 -5.11 -4.61
CA PHE A 80 -13.72 -5.59 -4.71
C PHE A 80 -14.35 -5.25 -6.06
N ASN A 81 -13.74 -4.34 -6.81
CA ASN A 81 -14.16 -3.96 -8.15
C ASN A 81 -12.98 -3.87 -9.10
N ASP A 82 -13.26 -3.89 -10.41
CA ASP A 82 -12.25 -3.89 -11.46
C ASP A 82 -11.30 -2.67 -11.34
N PRO A 83 -9.99 -2.88 -11.24
CA PRO A 83 -9.00 -1.82 -11.14
C PRO A 83 -8.59 -1.22 -12.50
N GLN A 84 -9.17 -1.63 -13.62
CA GLN A 84 -8.72 -1.24 -14.98
C GLN A 84 -8.63 0.28 -15.15
N PHE A 85 -9.60 1.04 -14.62
CA PHE A 85 -9.60 2.51 -14.71
C PHE A 85 -8.39 3.18 -14.04
N LEU A 86 -7.70 2.50 -13.11
CA LEU A 86 -6.48 3.01 -12.49
C LEU A 86 -5.32 3.06 -13.51
N PHE A 87 -5.30 2.11 -14.46
CA PHE A 87 -4.37 2.13 -15.57
C PHE A 87 -4.78 3.17 -16.63
N ASP A 88 -6.08 3.39 -16.79
CA ASP A 88 -6.57 4.45 -17.69
C ASP A 88 -6.16 5.84 -17.20
N GLU A 89 -6.14 6.09 -15.88
CA GLU A 89 -5.58 7.32 -15.29
C GLU A 89 -4.08 7.50 -15.63
N LEU A 90 -3.33 6.41 -15.73
CA LEU A 90 -1.91 6.44 -16.10
C LEU A 90 -1.66 6.64 -17.60
N ASN A 91 -2.65 6.48 -18.47
CA ASN A 91 -2.53 6.84 -19.89
C ASN A 91 -2.32 8.35 -20.07
N GLU A 92 -2.84 9.16 -19.13
CA GLU A 92 -2.73 10.61 -19.14
C GLU A 92 -1.77 11.15 -18.06
N GLY A 93 -1.07 10.23 -17.34
CA GLY A 93 -0.23 10.59 -16.20
C GLY A 93 1.09 9.85 -16.16
N SER A 94 2.08 10.48 -15.53
CA SER A 94 3.38 9.87 -15.28
C SER A 94 3.38 9.10 -13.95
N ILE A 95 2.69 9.63 -12.95
CA ILE A 95 2.54 9.03 -11.60
C ILE A 95 1.06 9.14 -11.21
N LEU A 96 0.54 8.12 -10.52
CA LEU A 96 -0.79 8.12 -9.91
C LEU A 96 -0.66 7.98 -8.39
N LEU A 97 -1.19 8.97 -7.67
CA LEU A 97 -1.17 9.05 -6.21
C LEU A 97 -2.58 8.84 -5.63
N SER A 98 -2.69 8.03 -4.58
CA SER A 98 -3.94 7.86 -3.84
C SER A 98 -3.92 8.68 -2.56
N PRO A 99 -4.80 9.69 -2.39
CA PRO A 99 -4.91 10.41 -1.13
C PRO A 99 -5.43 9.52 0.00
N HIS A 100 -5.07 9.85 1.24
CA HIS A 100 -5.70 9.23 2.40
C HIS A 100 -7.17 9.65 2.56
N TRP A 101 -7.54 10.82 2.04
CA TRP A 101 -8.85 11.44 2.28
C TRP A 101 -9.19 11.57 3.77
N ARG A 102 -8.17 11.85 4.58
CA ARG A 102 -8.37 12.18 5.99
C ARG A 102 -9.26 13.43 6.13
N SER A 103 -9.82 13.63 7.34
CA SER A 103 -10.71 14.75 7.56
C SER A 103 -10.17 16.07 7.01
N SER A 104 -10.99 16.77 6.24
CA SER A 104 -10.74 18.13 5.77
C SER A 104 -11.19 19.19 6.78
N ASP A 105 -11.97 18.80 7.82
CA ASP A 105 -12.53 19.67 8.84
C ASP A 105 -12.00 19.29 10.24
N PRO A 106 -11.12 20.14 10.85
CA PRO A 106 -10.59 19.86 12.17
C PRO A 106 -11.65 19.89 13.29
N LYS A 107 -12.82 20.46 13.04
CA LYS A 107 -13.93 20.43 14.02
C LYS A 107 -14.63 19.08 14.06
N LYS A 108 -14.58 18.30 12.97
CA LYS A 108 -15.18 16.98 12.90
C LYS A 108 -14.24 15.90 13.38
N ASP A 109 -12.95 15.99 13.00
CA ASP A 109 -11.91 15.04 13.40
C ASP A 109 -10.54 15.73 13.36
N ALA A 110 -10.19 16.38 14.48
CA ALA A 110 -8.92 17.10 14.60
C ALA A 110 -7.71 16.18 14.45
N PHE A 111 -7.79 14.96 14.99
CA PHE A 111 -6.70 14.02 14.93
C PHE A 111 -6.36 13.62 13.48
N ASN A 112 -7.34 13.15 12.70
CA ASN A 112 -7.10 12.79 11.29
C ASN A 112 -6.80 14.02 10.42
N PHE A 113 -7.32 15.21 10.76
CA PHE A 113 -6.93 16.44 10.10
C PHE A 113 -5.42 16.72 10.26
N GLU A 114 -4.89 16.62 11.48
CA GLU A 114 -3.48 16.85 11.78
C GLU A 114 -2.55 15.82 11.12
N LEU A 115 -3.02 14.58 10.96
CA LEU A 115 -2.25 13.53 10.28
C LEU A 115 -1.94 13.85 8.80
N ASN A 116 -2.70 14.73 8.13
CA ASN A 116 -2.35 15.20 6.78
C ASN A 116 -0.99 15.91 6.77
N PHE A 117 -0.68 16.65 7.82
CA PHE A 117 0.59 17.40 7.95
C PHE A 117 1.71 16.51 8.48
N ARG A 118 1.39 15.65 9.42
CA ARG A 118 2.36 14.80 10.11
C ARG A 118 2.83 13.64 9.25
N ASP A 119 1.89 12.86 8.69
CA ASP A 119 2.18 11.61 8.01
C ASP A 119 2.14 11.73 6.49
N GLY A 120 1.52 12.78 5.94
CA GLY A 120 1.40 13.04 4.52
C GLY A 120 -0.03 12.91 3.98
N ILE A 121 -0.26 13.59 2.85
CA ILE A 121 -1.57 13.65 2.16
C ILE A 121 -1.84 12.34 1.42
N TYR A 122 -0.80 11.77 0.78
CA TYR A 122 -0.92 10.58 -0.04
C TYR A 122 -0.52 9.32 0.72
N ASN A 123 -1.19 8.21 0.41
CA ASN A 123 -0.93 6.91 1.03
C ASN A 123 0.28 6.23 0.39
N GLY A 124 1.26 5.91 1.22
CA GLY A 124 2.43 5.15 0.80
C GLY A 124 2.13 3.72 0.33
N GLY A 125 0.99 3.16 0.69
CA GLY A 125 0.56 1.83 0.25
C GLY A 125 0.11 1.74 -1.20
N PHE A 126 -0.03 2.89 -1.92
CA PHE A 126 -0.44 2.93 -3.32
C PHE A 126 0.45 3.89 -4.11
N LEU A 127 1.00 3.42 -5.23
CA LEU A 127 1.77 4.24 -6.16
C LEU A 127 1.67 3.67 -7.57
N GLY A 128 1.04 4.39 -8.49
CA GLY A 128 1.06 4.07 -9.92
C GLY A 128 2.16 4.82 -10.66
N ALA A 129 2.75 4.20 -11.68
CA ALA A 129 3.73 4.84 -12.54
C ALA A 129 3.63 4.34 -13.98
N SER A 130 3.79 5.24 -14.96
CA SER A 130 4.04 4.93 -16.36
C SER A 130 5.53 5.13 -16.69
N LEU A 131 5.94 4.81 -17.92
CA LEU A 131 7.32 5.11 -18.39
C LEU A 131 7.73 6.57 -18.18
N GLY A 132 6.79 7.51 -18.33
CA GLY A 132 7.03 8.92 -18.04
C GLY A 132 7.32 9.22 -16.58
N GLY A 133 6.98 8.32 -15.66
CA GLY A 133 7.20 8.43 -14.21
C GLY A 133 8.60 8.04 -13.74
N ILE A 134 9.44 7.45 -14.60
CA ILE A 134 10.80 7.01 -14.22
C ILE A 134 11.61 8.13 -13.52
N PRO A 135 11.63 9.38 -14.00
CA PRO A 135 12.37 10.44 -13.29
C PRO A 135 11.87 10.71 -11.87
N ALA A 136 10.56 10.58 -11.64
CA ALA A 136 9.97 10.71 -10.30
C ALA A 136 10.35 9.54 -9.39
N LEU A 137 10.33 8.30 -9.91
CA LEU A 137 10.76 7.11 -9.17
C LEU A 137 12.25 7.19 -8.78
N GLU A 138 13.12 7.63 -9.67
CA GLU A 138 14.54 7.85 -9.39
C GLU A 138 14.76 8.96 -8.34
N TRP A 139 13.94 10.02 -8.39
CA TRP A 139 13.98 11.06 -7.37
C TRP A 139 13.55 10.52 -6.00
N LEU A 140 12.47 9.70 -5.95
CA LEU A 140 12.02 9.03 -4.72
C LEU A 140 13.11 8.12 -4.16
N ALA A 141 13.80 7.34 -5.00
CA ALA A 141 14.91 6.50 -4.58
C ALA A 141 16.03 7.33 -3.92
N ARG A 142 16.42 8.48 -4.53
CA ARG A 142 17.41 9.38 -3.93
C ARG A 142 16.93 10.02 -2.62
N ALA A 143 15.64 10.36 -2.52
CA ALA A 143 15.05 10.89 -1.29
C ALA A 143 15.07 9.83 -0.16
N CYS A 144 14.71 8.59 -0.48
CA CYS A 144 14.79 7.46 0.46
C CYS A 144 16.24 7.12 0.82
N LEU A 145 17.18 7.20 -0.12
CA LEU A 145 18.61 7.06 0.19
C LEU A 145 19.06 8.13 1.19
N HIS A 146 18.59 9.36 1.07
CA HIS A 146 18.88 10.39 2.08
C HIS A 146 18.31 9.98 3.43
N LYS A 147 16.99 9.73 3.53
CA LYS A 147 16.33 9.25 4.76
C LYS A 147 15.01 8.52 4.46
N CYS A 148 14.83 7.32 5.01
CA CYS A 148 13.59 6.56 4.97
C CYS A 148 13.27 6.06 6.39
N GLU A 149 12.76 6.96 7.24
CA GLU A 149 12.49 6.74 8.66
C GLU A 149 11.28 7.53 9.13
N ILE A 150 10.75 7.24 10.31
CA ILE A 150 9.79 8.12 11.01
C ILE A 150 10.57 9.10 11.87
N ASP A 151 10.46 10.39 11.55
CA ASP A 151 10.95 11.49 12.35
C ASP A 151 9.97 12.67 12.22
N HIS A 152 8.95 12.68 13.06
CA HIS A 152 7.88 13.69 13.00
C HIS A 152 8.39 15.11 13.28
N GLU A 153 9.46 15.26 14.06
CA GLU A 153 10.04 16.59 14.33
C GLU A 153 10.64 17.20 13.07
N ARG A 154 11.17 16.34 12.18
CA ARG A 154 11.72 16.76 10.87
C ARG A 154 10.73 16.61 9.72
N GLY A 155 9.49 16.21 10.00
CA GLY A 155 8.45 16.03 8.98
C GLY A 155 8.70 14.81 8.07
N LEU A 156 9.34 13.75 8.57
CA LEU A 156 9.62 12.54 7.83
C LEU A 156 8.66 11.41 8.24
N PHE A 157 8.16 10.71 7.25
CA PHE A 157 7.34 9.51 7.44
C PHE A 157 7.62 8.54 6.29
N TYR A 158 8.73 7.80 6.39
CA TYR A 158 9.25 6.87 5.40
C TYR A 158 9.26 7.46 3.97
N ASP A 159 8.92 6.67 2.95
CA ASP A 159 8.75 7.11 1.56
C ASP A 159 7.49 7.96 1.36
N GLN A 160 6.44 7.72 2.16
CA GLN A 160 5.13 8.33 2.02
C GLN A 160 5.16 9.85 2.05
N LYS A 161 5.93 10.45 2.96
CA LYS A 161 5.99 11.90 3.09
C LYS A 161 6.62 12.60 1.87
N TYR A 162 7.47 11.91 1.15
CA TYR A 162 8.04 12.42 -0.10
C TYR A 162 7.01 12.52 -1.24
N PHE A 163 5.91 11.74 -1.19
CA PHE A 163 4.86 11.82 -2.19
C PHE A 163 4.18 13.19 -2.24
N ASP A 164 4.13 13.90 -1.10
CA ASP A 164 3.55 15.27 -1.04
C ASP A 164 4.30 16.26 -1.93
N LEU A 165 5.56 15.99 -2.25
CA LEU A 165 6.40 16.85 -3.09
C LEU A 165 6.29 16.55 -4.59
N LEU A 166 5.78 15.37 -4.97
CA LEU A 166 5.73 14.96 -6.38
C LEU A 166 4.92 15.92 -7.26
N PRO A 167 3.71 16.40 -6.86
CA PRO A 167 2.92 17.30 -7.69
C PRO A 167 3.58 18.66 -7.95
N SER A 168 4.48 19.09 -7.08
CA SER A 168 5.21 20.35 -7.24
C SER A 168 6.52 20.21 -8.05
N ARG A 169 7.03 18.98 -8.20
CA ARG A 169 8.35 18.71 -8.82
C ARG A 169 8.24 18.13 -10.22
N PHE A 170 7.19 17.38 -10.49
CA PHE A 170 7.02 16.65 -11.75
C PHE A 170 5.72 17.04 -12.42
N LYS A 171 5.72 16.97 -13.76
CA LYS A 171 4.52 17.16 -14.57
C LYS A 171 3.70 15.87 -14.61
N ASP A 172 2.44 16.00 -14.98
CA ASP A 172 1.54 14.89 -15.26
C ASP A 172 1.36 13.92 -14.09
N ILE A 173 1.41 14.47 -12.85
CA ILE A 173 1.07 13.74 -11.64
C ILE A 173 -0.46 13.71 -11.52
N ARG A 174 -1.01 12.50 -11.59
CA ARG A 174 -2.45 12.26 -11.41
C ARG A 174 -2.75 11.99 -9.94
N ILE A 175 -3.87 12.53 -9.48
CA ILE A 175 -4.39 12.31 -8.13
C ILE A 175 -5.69 11.54 -8.26
N LEU A 176 -5.74 10.34 -7.73
CA LEU A 176 -6.91 9.47 -7.75
C LEU A 176 -8.07 10.14 -6.98
N ARG A 177 -9.10 10.54 -7.71
CA ARG A 177 -10.25 11.27 -7.15
C ARG A 177 -11.40 10.36 -6.72
N HIS A 178 -11.44 9.15 -7.18
CA HIS A 178 -12.48 8.17 -6.85
C HIS A 178 -12.44 7.80 -5.37
N LYS A 179 -13.48 8.18 -4.61
CA LYS A 179 -13.52 8.03 -3.15
C LYS A 179 -13.68 6.59 -2.67
N GLY A 180 -14.11 5.68 -3.53
CA GLY A 180 -14.16 4.24 -3.26
C GLY A 180 -12.80 3.56 -3.30
N CYS A 181 -11.72 4.30 -3.62
CA CYS A 181 -10.34 3.83 -3.55
C CYS A 181 -9.70 4.18 -2.22
N ASN A 182 -8.91 3.24 -1.67
CA ASN A 182 -8.19 3.43 -0.41
C ASN A 182 -9.12 3.70 0.79
N VAL A 183 -10.25 2.99 0.81
CA VAL A 183 -11.21 3.06 1.93
C VAL A 183 -10.58 2.48 3.18
N ALA A 184 -10.63 3.21 4.30
CA ALA A 184 -10.00 2.80 5.56
C ALA A 184 -10.55 3.60 6.76
N ASN A 185 -10.10 3.25 7.96
CA ASN A 185 -10.54 3.90 9.21
C ASN A 185 -10.27 5.41 9.29
N TRP A 186 -9.27 5.91 8.57
CA TRP A 186 -8.85 7.32 8.64
C TRP A 186 -9.67 8.29 7.77
N ASN A 187 -10.55 7.79 6.90
CA ASN A 187 -11.27 8.65 5.95
C ASN A 187 -12.79 8.65 6.12
N GLN A 188 -13.29 8.24 7.29
CA GLN A 188 -14.73 8.12 7.55
C GLN A 188 -15.48 9.46 7.47
N VAL A 189 -14.81 10.59 7.70
CA VAL A 189 -15.43 11.93 7.65
C VAL A 189 -15.65 12.39 6.20
N ASP A 190 -14.64 12.24 5.33
CA ASP A 190 -14.67 12.75 3.96
C ASP A 190 -15.10 11.66 2.93
N CYS A 191 -15.13 10.41 3.34
CA CYS A 191 -15.58 9.26 2.56
C CYS A 191 -16.69 8.53 3.31
N ILE A 192 -17.89 9.14 3.38
CA ILE A 192 -19.03 8.60 4.14
C ILE A 192 -19.53 7.32 3.47
N ARG A 193 -19.68 6.23 4.26
CA ARG A 193 -20.26 4.98 3.79
C ARG A 193 -21.78 5.12 3.82
N VAL A 194 -22.43 4.87 2.69
CA VAL A 194 -23.88 4.96 2.52
C VAL A 194 -24.38 3.65 1.91
N LEU A 195 -25.40 3.04 2.52
CA LEU A 195 -26.05 1.87 1.95
C LEU A 195 -27.13 2.35 0.96
N VAL A 196 -26.99 1.95 -0.32
CA VAL A 196 -27.93 2.25 -1.40
C VAL A 196 -28.19 0.93 -2.14
N ASP A 197 -29.45 0.50 -2.20
CA ASP A 197 -29.86 -0.74 -2.88
C ASP A 197 -28.97 -1.96 -2.54
N ASP A 198 -28.75 -2.16 -1.23
CA ASP A 198 -27.91 -3.21 -0.65
C ASP A 198 -26.41 -3.13 -1.01
N GLN A 199 -25.98 -2.07 -1.66
CA GLN A 199 -24.57 -1.80 -1.96
C GLN A 199 -24.02 -0.64 -1.12
N VAL A 200 -22.81 -0.78 -0.61
CA VAL A 200 -22.13 0.34 0.05
C VAL A 200 -21.48 1.23 -1.00
N LEU A 201 -21.94 2.47 -1.05
CA LEU A 201 -21.35 3.54 -1.85
C LEU A 201 -20.66 4.56 -0.94
N ILE A 202 -19.53 5.05 -1.38
CA ILE A 202 -18.85 6.16 -0.71
C ILE A 202 -19.46 7.46 -1.19
N ASN A 203 -19.88 8.29 -0.24
CA ASN A 203 -20.62 9.55 -0.47
C ASN A 203 -21.88 9.39 -1.33
N GLY A 204 -22.45 8.17 -1.38
CA GLY A 204 -23.65 7.85 -2.14
C GLY A 204 -23.46 7.70 -3.65
N THR A 205 -22.23 7.78 -4.16
CA THR A 205 -21.93 7.75 -5.60
C THR A 205 -20.85 6.74 -5.98
N ASP A 206 -19.79 6.64 -5.23
CA ASP A 206 -18.60 5.89 -5.60
C ASP A 206 -18.66 4.46 -5.03
N PRO A 207 -18.69 3.40 -5.85
CA PRO A 207 -18.58 2.04 -5.35
C PRO A 207 -17.23 1.82 -4.67
N VAL A 208 -17.18 0.93 -3.69
CA VAL A 208 -15.91 0.53 -3.04
C VAL A 208 -15.07 -0.22 -4.06
N VAL A 209 -13.90 0.32 -4.44
CA VAL A 209 -12.97 -0.31 -5.37
C VAL A 209 -11.95 -1.15 -4.60
N PHE A 210 -11.26 -0.56 -3.63
CA PHE A 210 -10.39 -1.30 -2.73
C PHE A 210 -10.35 -0.70 -1.33
N ILE A 211 -10.17 -1.60 -0.37
CA ILE A 211 -10.03 -1.28 1.06
C ILE A 211 -8.60 -1.57 1.50
N HIS A 212 -8.04 -0.68 2.31
CA HIS A 212 -6.76 -0.88 2.97
C HIS A 212 -7.01 -1.46 4.37
N PHE A 213 -6.91 -2.78 4.50
CA PHE A 213 -7.18 -3.51 5.74
C PHE A 213 -6.05 -3.41 6.76
N THR A 214 -5.66 -2.17 7.11
CA THR A 214 -4.75 -1.99 8.24
C THR A 214 -5.35 -2.57 9.52
N LYS A 215 -4.53 -2.84 10.52
CA LYS A 215 -5.01 -3.29 11.83
C LYS A 215 -6.11 -2.38 12.37
N SER A 216 -5.95 -1.07 12.25
CA SER A 216 -6.94 -0.08 12.74
C SER A 216 -8.24 -0.12 11.93
N THR A 217 -8.18 -0.34 10.62
CA THR A 217 -9.36 -0.53 9.77
C THR A 217 -10.14 -1.78 10.19
N ILE A 218 -9.45 -2.93 10.33
CA ILE A 218 -10.09 -4.19 10.77
C ILE A 218 -10.73 -4.02 12.14
N LEU A 219 -10.03 -3.43 13.10
CA LEU A 219 -10.57 -3.18 14.45
C LEU A 219 -11.77 -2.24 14.42
N GLY A 220 -11.73 -1.18 13.61
CA GLY A 220 -12.86 -0.25 13.44
C GLY A 220 -14.12 -0.94 12.89
N ILE A 221 -13.95 -1.84 11.93
CA ILE A 221 -15.07 -2.63 11.39
C ILE A 221 -15.63 -3.59 12.46
N ARG A 222 -14.76 -4.36 13.12
CA ARG A 222 -15.17 -5.37 14.13
C ARG A 222 -15.84 -4.78 15.36
N ASN A 223 -15.42 -3.60 15.81
CA ASN A 223 -16.02 -2.94 16.98
C ASN A 223 -17.26 -2.08 16.62
N GLY A 224 -17.68 -2.09 15.35
CA GLY A 224 -18.87 -1.40 14.86
C GLY A 224 -18.69 0.07 14.51
N THR A 225 -17.48 0.63 14.60
CA THR A 225 -17.20 2.02 14.21
C THR A 225 -17.40 2.22 12.70
N ASP A 226 -17.11 1.20 11.87
CA ASP A 226 -17.32 1.19 10.41
C ASP A 226 -18.09 -0.08 9.98
N SER A 227 -19.26 -0.29 10.59
CA SER A 227 -20.05 -1.52 10.49
C SER A 227 -20.54 -1.86 9.08
N LEU A 228 -20.72 -0.85 8.20
CA LEU A 228 -21.13 -1.09 6.81
C LEU A 228 -20.08 -1.85 6.00
N LEU A 229 -18.83 -1.87 6.44
CA LEU A 229 -17.75 -2.61 5.77
C LEU A 229 -17.60 -4.07 6.25
N ILE A 230 -18.50 -4.58 7.12
CA ILE A 230 -18.38 -5.94 7.67
C ILE A 230 -18.43 -7.04 6.59
N ALA A 231 -19.26 -6.88 5.55
CA ALA A 231 -19.32 -7.83 4.44
C ALA A 231 -18.00 -7.92 3.66
N TYR A 232 -17.37 -6.77 3.44
CA TYR A 232 -16.06 -6.68 2.79
C TYR A 232 -14.93 -7.31 3.63
N LEU A 233 -14.95 -7.10 4.95
CA LEU A 233 -14.00 -7.74 5.85
C LEU A 233 -14.16 -9.26 5.83
N ASN A 234 -15.41 -9.77 5.87
CA ASN A 234 -15.67 -11.20 5.81
C ASN A 234 -15.15 -11.83 4.51
N GLU A 235 -15.31 -11.14 3.37
CA GLU A 235 -14.79 -11.60 2.08
C GLU A 235 -13.26 -11.61 2.05
N TYR A 236 -12.61 -10.55 2.56
CA TYR A 236 -11.16 -10.47 2.71
C TYR A 236 -10.63 -11.63 3.57
N GLU A 237 -11.19 -11.84 4.77
CA GLU A 237 -10.78 -12.90 5.69
C GLU A 237 -11.06 -14.30 5.11
N SER A 238 -12.18 -14.49 4.41
CA SER A 238 -12.49 -15.73 3.70
C SER A 238 -11.47 -16.02 2.60
N SER A 239 -11.05 -15.00 1.86
CA SER A 239 -10.03 -15.13 0.80
C SER A 239 -8.68 -15.50 1.39
N LEU A 240 -8.27 -14.87 2.49
CA LEU A 240 -7.04 -15.23 3.19
C LEU A 240 -7.09 -16.65 3.79
N SER A 241 -8.24 -17.06 4.31
CA SER A 241 -8.43 -18.40 4.90
C SER A 241 -8.34 -19.51 3.85
N ARG A 242 -8.78 -19.26 2.63
CA ARG A 242 -8.62 -20.21 1.51
C ARG A 242 -7.14 -20.45 1.19
N ILE A 243 -6.31 -19.41 1.31
CA ILE A 243 -4.87 -19.48 1.06
C ILE A 243 -4.14 -20.09 2.27
N ASN A 244 -4.49 -19.68 3.48
CA ASN A 244 -3.91 -20.20 4.71
C ASN A 244 -4.97 -20.36 5.81
N PRO A 245 -5.45 -21.59 6.04
CA PRO A 245 -6.45 -21.87 7.08
C PRO A 245 -6.03 -21.44 8.50
N SER A 246 -4.73 -21.32 8.78
CA SER A 246 -4.23 -20.86 10.08
C SER A 246 -4.31 -19.35 10.28
N TYR A 247 -4.69 -18.58 9.26
CA TYR A 247 -4.81 -17.12 9.33
C TYR A 247 -6.07 -16.66 10.07
N VAL A 248 -7.10 -17.49 10.09
CA VAL A 248 -8.39 -17.18 10.73
C VAL A 248 -8.20 -16.93 12.23
N GLY A 249 -8.54 -15.71 12.67
CA GLY A 249 -8.53 -15.33 14.09
C GLY A 249 -7.21 -14.74 14.60
N GLN A 250 -6.18 -14.57 13.78
CA GLN A 250 -4.88 -14.01 14.21
C GLN A 250 -4.80 -12.48 14.19
N VAL A 251 -5.91 -11.74 14.28
CA VAL A 251 -5.81 -10.33 14.66
C VAL A 251 -5.46 -10.31 16.15
N PRO A 252 -4.28 -9.82 16.55
CA PRO A 252 -3.85 -9.88 17.94
C PRO A 252 -4.83 -9.15 18.85
N ASP A 253 -5.24 -9.81 19.93
CA ASP A 253 -5.89 -9.17 21.06
C ASP A 253 -5.04 -7.98 21.55
N ASN A 254 -5.71 -6.96 22.06
CA ASN A 254 -5.16 -5.63 22.36
C ASN A 254 -4.13 -5.60 23.51
N ASP A 255 -3.78 -6.73 24.13
CA ASP A 255 -3.12 -6.76 25.45
C ASP A 255 -1.67 -7.25 25.50
N GLN A 256 -0.93 -7.31 24.37
CA GLN A 256 0.49 -7.66 24.47
C GLN A 256 1.41 -6.63 23.80
N LYS A 257 2.29 -6.03 24.63
CA LYS A 257 3.48 -5.23 24.28
C LYS A 257 4.23 -5.88 23.11
N THR A 258 4.12 -5.32 21.89
CA THR A 258 4.55 -6.03 20.70
C THR A 258 5.49 -5.22 19.82
N GLY A 259 6.77 -5.16 20.21
CA GLY A 259 7.85 -4.83 19.27
C GLY A 259 8.16 -5.97 18.26
N HIS A 260 7.82 -7.22 18.59
CA HIS A 260 8.18 -8.39 17.78
C HIS A 260 7.06 -8.96 16.88
N LEU A 261 5.77 -8.71 17.18
CA LEU A 261 4.66 -9.27 16.38
C LEU A 261 4.42 -8.55 15.04
N LYS A 262 4.73 -7.26 14.93
CA LYS A 262 4.60 -6.52 13.66
C LYS A 262 5.42 -7.13 12.51
N LYS A 263 6.61 -7.66 12.80
CA LYS A 263 7.48 -8.27 11.78
C LYS A 263 6.92 -9.56 11.18
N ASN A 264 6.18 -10.34 11.98
CA ASN A 264 5.69 -11.66 11.54
C ASN A 264 4.38 -11.61 10.74
N ILE A 265 3.53 -10.59 10.92
CA ILE A 265 2.23 -10.49 10.23
C ILE A 265 2.43 -10.08 8.77
N PHE A 266 3.22 -9.05 8.49
CA PHE A 266 3.53 -8.65 7.11
C PHE A 266 4.27 -9.75 6.34
N ARG A 267 5.22 -10.41 6.99
CA ARG A 267 5.95 -11.55 6.44
C ARG A 267 5.04 -12.72 6.11
N ARG A 268 4.04 -13.02 6.97
CA ARG A 268 3.06 -14.09 6.76
C ARG A 268 2.03 -13.77 5.67
N VAL A 269 1.56 -12.53 5.55
CA VAL A 269 0.59 -12.14 4.51
C VAL A 269 1.21 -12.24 3.12
N LEU A 270 2.44 -11.78 2.93
CA LEU A 270 3.14 -11.92 1.64
C LEU A 270 3.40 -13.39 1.30
N LEU A 271 3.81 -14.20 2.27
CA LEU A 271 4.04 -15.64 2.11
C LEU A 271 2.72 -16.41 1.92
N ASN A 272 1.61 -15.96 2.54
CA ASN A 272 0.31 -16.63 2.46
C ASN A 272 -0.47 -16.32 1.18
N LEU A 273 -0.20 -15.18 0.50
CA LEU A 273 -0.71 -14.90 -0.84
C LEU A 273 -0.06 -15.82 -1.91
N ILE A 274 1.00 -16.53 -1.55
CA ILE A 274 1.77 -17.40 -2.41
C ILE A 274 1.37 -18.88 -2.26
N SER A 275 0.66 -19.24 -1.17
CA SER A 275 0.30 -20.64 -0.89
C SER A 275 -1.19 -20.91 -1.08
N SER A 276 -1.65 -21.27 -2.27
CA SER A 276 -2.87 -22.05 -2.49
C SER A 276 -2.93 -22.61 -3.91
N ASP A 277 -3.03 -23.85 -4.02
CA ASP A 277 -4.06 -24.75 -4.50
C ASP A 277 -3.49 -26.15 -4.62
N LYS A 278 -3.97 -27.02 -3.81
CA LYS A 278 -4.16 -28.43 -4.08
C LYS A 278 -5.57 -28.82 -3.68
#